data_e77b25d1c637a580bf8c50e30e9bf981
#
_entry.id   e77b25d1c637a580bf8c50e30e9bf981
#
_cell.length_a   1.000
_cell.length_b   1.000
_cell.length_c   1.000
_cell.angle_alpha   90.00
_cell.angle_beta   90.00
_cell.angle_gamma   90.00
#
_symmetry.space_group_name_H-M   'P 1'
#
loop_
_entity.id
_entity.type
_entity.pdbx_description
1 polymer ?
#
loop_
_entity_poly.entity_id
_entity_poly.type
_entity_poly.pdbx_seq_one_letter_code
_entity_poly.pdbx_strand_id
1 'polypeptide(L)'
;MSSFARVAVLISGGGTNLQAIIDRLAAGELPHVELALVVSSRKNAGGLDKAERAGIKHIYIGKENFEQELIALLEEHEIDIVVLAGFLKILSSDFVSRYPDRIINVHPSLIPSFCGDGFYGLRVHEAALEYGVKVTGATVHFVNEVTDGGKIIAQRAVDIKDGDTPEILQRRVMEEAEWKLLPAAVEKVAAEIVARRG
;
A
#
# COMPACT_ATOMS: atom_id res chain seq x y z
N MET A 1 -6.02 -24.16 -12.21
CA MET A 1 -6.16 -22.72 -11.97
C MET A 1 -5.23 -22.34 -10.83
N SER A 2 -4.65 -21.15 -10.83
CA SER A 2 -3.73 -20.75 -9.74
C SER A 2 -4.51 -20.62 -8.42
N SER A 3 -3.97 -21.19 -7.35
CA SER A 3 -4.50 -21.06 -5.99
C SER A 3 -4.10 -19.73 -5.32
N PHE A 4 -3.37 -18.87 -6.05
CA PHE A 4 -2.84 -17.59 -5.57
C PHE A 4 -3.24 -16.45 -6.50
N ALA A 5 -3.43 -15.27 -5.93
CA ALA A 5 -3.45 -14.01 -6.66
C ALA A 5 -2.03 -13.43 -6.69
N ARG A 6 -1.56 -13.03 -7.87
CA ARG A 6 -0.22 -12.45 -8.07
C ARG A 6 -0.25 -10.97 -7.73
N VAL A 7 0.59 -10.56 -6.82
CA VAL A 7 0.62 -9.22 -6.24
C VAL A 7 1.88 -8.48 -6.63
N ALA A 8 1.73 -7.23 -7.10
CA ALA A 8 2.81 -6.28 -7.23
C ALA A 8 2.71 -5.20 -6.14
N VAL A 9 3.83 -4.88 -5.49
CA VAL A 9 3.90 -3.79 -4.50
C VAL A 9 4.70 -2.63 -5.06
N LEU A 10 4.09 -1.45 -5.13
CA LEU A 10 4.72 -0.21 -5.56
C LEU A 10 5.20 0.60 -4.36
N ILE A 11 6.44 1.05 -4.40
CA ILE A 11 7.11 1.78 -3.31
C ILE A 11 7.82 3.03 -3.81
N SER A 12 8.09 3.98 -2.91
CA SER A 12 8.96 5.14 -3.17
C SER A 12 9.98 5.40 -2.05
N GLY A 13 9.98 4.61 -0.99
CA GLY A 13 10.78 4.86 0.21
C GLY A 13 11.30 3.61 0.91
N GLY A 14 11.35 3.66 2.23
CA GLY A 14 11.95 2.63 3.09
C GLY A 14 11.27 1.26 3.08
N GLY A 15 10.02 1.17 2.58
CA GLY A 15 9.32 -0.11 2.40
C GLY A 15 8.91 -0.79 3.72
N THR A 16 8.47 -0.04 4.71
CA THR A 16 8.02 -0.62 6.00
C THR A 16 6.73 -1.43 5.83
N ASN A 17 5.79 -0.93 5.04
CA ASN A 17 4.56 -1.65 4.67
C ASN A 17 4.84 -2.87 3.78
N LEU A 18 5.81 -2.78 2.85
CA LEU A 18 6.29 -3.93 2.09
C LEU A 18 6.87 -5.00 3.03
N GLN A 19 7.67 -4.60 4.03
CA GLN A 19 8.22 -5.54 5.00
C GLN A 19 7.12 -6.26 5.77
N ALA A 20 6.07 -5.54 6.18
CA ALA A 20 4.95 -6.15 6.87
C ALA A 20 4.25 -7.24 6.02
N ILE A 21 4.12 -7.04 4.70
CA ILE A 21 3.60 -8.06 3.78
C ILE A 21 4.55 -9.26 3.70
N ILE A 22 5.87 -9.01 3.55
CA ILE A 22 6.89 -10.07 3.49
C ILE A 22 6.88 -10.93 4.76
N ASP A 23 6.83 -10.29 5.93
CA ASP A 23 6.84 -10.99 7.21
C ASP A 23 5.60 -11.90 7.38
N ARG A 24 4.42 -11.43 6.96
CA ARG A 24 3.17 -12.21 7.00
C ARG A 24 3.16 -13.35 5.99
N LEU A 25 3.76 -13.17 4.81
CA LEU A 25 3.96 -14.24 3.84
C LEU A 25 4.87 -15.33 4.43
N ALA A 26 6.00 -14.94 5.03
CA ALA A 26 6.92 -15.87 5.66
C ALA A 26 6.29 -16.64 6.84
N ALA A 27 5.35 -16.02 7.54
CA ALA A 27 4.56 -16.66 8.62
C ALA A 27 3.42 -17.57 8.09
N GLY A 28 3.18 -17.64 6.79
CA GLY A 28 2.08 -18.41 6.18
C GLY A 28 0.69 -17.82 6.42
N GLU A 29 0.61 -16.54 6.78
CA GLU A 29 -0.64 -15.86 7.11
C GLU A 29 -1.37 -15.28 5.88
N LEU A 30 -0.77 -15.38 4.68
CA LEU A 30 -1.34 -14.89 3.42
C LEU A 30 -1.44 -16.05 2.40
N PRO A 31 -2.32 -17.05 2.63
CA PRO A 31 -2.36 -18.29 1.84
C PRO A 31 -2.83 -18.11 0.40
N HIS A 32 -3.44 -16.97 0.04
CA HIS A 32 -3.90 -16.70 -1.33
C HIS A 32 -3.02 -15.67 -2.06
N VAL A 33 -1.90 -15.23 -1.47
CA VAL A 33 -1.02 -14.20 -2.01
C VAL A 33 0.29 -14.78 -2.52
N GLU A 34 0.64 -14.47 -3.77
CA GLU A 34 1.99 -14.60 -4.31
C GLU A 34 2.56 -13.19 -4.54
N LEU A 35 3.55 -12.78 -3.76
CA LEU A 35 4.24 -11.50 -3.97
C LEU A 35 5.24 -11.66 -5.12
N ALA A 36 4.78 -11.37 -6.34
CA ALA A 36 5.50 -11.65 -7.58
C ALA A 36 6.48 -10.54 -7.98
N LEU A 37 6.19 -9.28 -7.62
CA LEU A 37 6.95 -8.14 -8.09
C LEU A 37 6.95 -6.98 -7.08
N VAL A 38 8.08 -6.33 -6.93
CA VAL A 38 8.22 -5.02 -6.25
C VAL A 38 8.72 -3.99 -7.25
N VAL A 39 8.02 -2.87 -7.39
CA VAL A 39 8.43 -1.78 -8.28
C VAL A 39 8.67 -0.51 -7.47
N SER A 40 9.80 0.13 -7.70
CA SER A 40 10.12 1.42 -7.08
C SER A 40 10.14 2.55 -8.09
N SER A 41 9.57 3.69 -7.71
CA SER A 41 9.70 4.96 -8.44
C SER A 41 10.98 5.72 -8.11
N ARG A 42 11.82 5.22 -7.19
CA ARG A 42 13.10 5.81 -6.77
C ARG A 42 14.20 4.77 -6.76
N LYS A 43 15.34 5.10 -7.37
CA LYS A 43 16.48 4.20 -7.52
C LYS A 43 17.06 3.69 -6.19
N ASN A 44 17.09 4.55 -5.17
CA ASN A 44 17.69 4.25 -3.87
C ASN A 44 16.60 4.04 -2.78
N ALA A 45 15.47 3.47 -3.14
CA ALA A 45 14.43 3.14 -2.17
C ALA A 45 14.85 1.92 -1.33
N GLY A 46 14.92 2.06 -0.02
CA GLY A 46 15.29 0.96 0.90
C GLY A 46 14.37 -0.26 0.85
N GLY A 47 13.17 -0.10 0.29
CA GLY A 47 12.29 -1.23 0.02
C GLY A 47 12.79 -2.18 -1.07
N LEU A 48 13.66 -1.73 -2.00
CA LEU A 48 14.30 -2.62 -2.99
C LEU A 48 15.23 -3.62 -2.31
N ASP A 49 16.04 -3.16 -1.32
CA ASP A 49 16.92 -4.04 -0.54
C ASP A 49 16.14 -5.07 0.27
N LYS A 50 14.92 -4.73 0.70
CA LYS A 50 14.03 -5.66 1.40
C LYS A 50 13.50 -6.75 0.46
N ALA A 51 13.09 -6.37 -0.75
CA ALA A 51 12.66 -7.30 -1.78
C ALA A 51 13.80 -8.25 -2.19
N GLU A 52 15.01 -7.71 -2.40
CA GLU A 52 16.21 -8.51 -2.71
C GLU A 52 16.50 -9.56 -1.64
N ARG A 53 16.53 -9.14 -0.36
CA ARG A 53 16.77 -10.06 0.77
C ARG A 53 15.70 -11.14 0.90
N ALA A 54 14.49 -10.85 0.49
CA ALA A 54 13.38 -11.80 0.48
C ALA A 54 13.33 -12.68 -0.79
N GLY A 55 14.27 -12.48 -1.74
CA GLY A 55 14.30 -13.21 -3.01
C GLY A 55 13.16 -12.84 -3.97
N ILE A 56 12.54 -11.66 -3.79
CA ILE A 56 11.44 -11.19 -4.60
C ILE A 56 11.97 -10.38 -5.78
N LYS A 57 11.44 -10.62 -6.99
CA LYS A 57 11.77 -9.80 -8.16
C LYS A 57 11.47 -8.34 -7.90
N HIS A 58 12.44 -7.48 -8.14
CA HIS A 58 12.30 -6.05 -7.88
C HIS A 58 12.91 -5.22 -9.00
N ILE A 59 12.28 -4.09 -9.32
CA ILE A 59 12.65 -3.23 -10.45
C ILE A 59 12.50 -1.77 -10.05
N TYR A 60 13.46 -0.96 -10.48
CA TYR A 60 13.32 0.50 -10.48
C TYR A 60 12.88 0.97 -11.85
N ILE A 61 11.81 1.76 -11.90
CA ILE A 61 11.37 2.46 -13.10
C ILE A 61 11.64 3.96 -12.95
N GLY A 62 12.29 4.55 -13.95
CA GLY A 62 12.60 5.98 -14.01
C GLY A 62 11.35 6.87 -14.14
N LYS A 63 11.56 8.16 -14.42
CA LYS A 63 10.45 9.10 -14.54
C LYS A 63 9.78 9.06 -15.91
N GLU A 64 10.57 8.85 -16.94
CA GLU A 64 10.09 8.83 -18.32
C GLU A 64 9.34 7.52 -18.59
N ASN A 65 8.19 7.61 -19.24
CA ASN A 65 7.33 6.47 -19.60
C ASN A 65 6.97 5.52 -18.43
N PHE A 66 6.96 6.04 -17.19
CA PHE A 66 6.78 5.23 -15.99
C PHE A 66 5.55 4.30 -16.06
N GLU A 67 4.39 4.82 -16.43
CA GLU A 67 3.16 4.01 -16.45
C GLU A 67 3.16 2.99 -17.60
N GLN A 68 3.72 3.32 -18.76
CA GLN A 68 3.84 2.38 -19.87
C GLN A 68 4.75 1.19 -19.49
N GLU A 69 5.90 1.48 -18.89
CA GLU A 69 6.81 0.43 -18.41
C GLU A 69 6.17 -0.37 -17.27
N LEU A 70 5.46 0.29 -16.35
CA LEU A 70 4.75 -0.38 -15.27
C LEU A 70 3.67 -1.32 -15.81
N ILE A 71 2.84 -0.87 -16.74
CA ILE A 71 1.79 -1.70 -17.35
C ILE A 71 2.41 -2.95 -18.01
N ALA A 72 3.47 -2.77 -18.81
CA ALA A 72 4.14 -3.89 -19.46
C ALA A 72 4.67 -4.92 -18.45
N LEU A 73 5.25 -4.47 -17.32
CA LEU A 73 5.72 -5.35 -16.26
C LEU A 73 4.57 -6.06 -15.53
N LEU A 74 3.47 -5.35 -15.26
CA LEU A 74 2.30 -5.96 -14.61
C LEU A 74 1.66 -7.04 -15.50
N GLU A 75 1.60 -6.81 -16.80
CA GLU A 75 1.12 -7.78 -17.80
C GLU A 75 2.09 -8.97 -17.93
N GLU A 76 3.40 -8.73 -18.09
CA GLU A 76 4.43 -9.78 -18.18
C GLU A 76 4.40 -10.72 -16.97
N HIS A 77 4.12 -10.15 -15.78
CA HIS A 77 4.08 -10.89 -14.53
C HIS A 77 2.68 -11.36 -14.15
N GLU A 78 1.69 -11.21 -15.03
CA GLU A 78 0.29 -11.62 -14.80
C GLU A 78 -0.24 -11.13 -13.45
N ILE A 79 -0.02 -9.84 -13.13
CA ILE A 79 -0.37 -9.27 -11.82
C ILE A 79 -1.89 -9.08 -11.70
N ASP A 80 -2.43 -9.59 -10.62
CA ASP A 80 -3.84 -9.48 -10.26
C ASP A 80 -4.14 -8.26 -9.41
N ILE A 81 -3.24 -7.95 -8.47
CA ILE A 81 -3.42 -6.89 -7.47
C ILE A 81 -2.18 -5.99 -7.46
N VAL A 82 -2.40 -4.70 -7.49
CA VAL A 82 -1.38 -3.66 -7.30
C VAL A 82 -1.55 -3.04 -5.93
N VAL A 83 -0.51 -3.05 -5.11
CA VAL A 83 -0.51 -2.47 -3.76
C VAL A 83 0.37 -1.23 -3.72
N LEU A 84 -0.18 -0.10 -3.34
CA LEU A 84 0.56 1.14 -3.12
C LEU A 84 1.01 1.19 -1.64
N ALA A 85 2.30 0.96 -1.41
CA ALA A 85 2.88 0.88 -0.06
C ALA A 85 3.89 2.03 0.16
N GLY A 86 3.40 3.22 0.46
CA GLY A 86 4.23 4.43 0.50
C GLY A 86 4.72 4.83 -0.89
N PHE A 87 3.84 4.75 -1.87
CA PHE A 87 4.09 5.15 -3.25
C PHE A 87 3.65 6.60 -3.46
N LEU A 88 4.59 7.46 -3.90
CA LEU A 88 4.40 8.90 -3.92
C LEU A 88 4.03 9.50 -5.30
N LYS A 89 3.89 8.68 -6.32
CA LYS A 89 3.39 9.14 -7.63
C LYS A 89 1.87 8.99 -7.68
N ILE A 90 1.22 9.96 -8.28
CA ILE A 90 -0.19 9.86 -8.64
C ILE A 90 -0.26 9.06 -9.94
N LEU A 91 -1.09 8.05 -9.95
CA LEU A 91 -1.38 7.23 -11.13
C LEU A 91 -2.48 7.90 -11.96
N SER A 92 -2.36 7.85 -13.28
CA SER A 92 -3.35 8.42 -14.17
C SER A 92 -4.70 7.68 -14.11
N SER A 93 -5.77 8.37 -14.51
CA SER A 93 -7.09 7.74 -14.65
C SER A 93 -7.06 6.57 -15.64
N ASP A 94 -6.28 6.68 -16.72
CA ASP A 94 -6.09 5.62 -17.70
C ASP A 94 -5.45 4.37 -17.08
N PHE A 95 -4.45 4.54 -16.22
CA PHE A 95 -3.85 3.44 -15.48
C PHE A 95 -4.86 2.81 -14.51
N VAL A 96 -5.52 3.63 -13.71
CA VAL A 96 -6.48 3.16 -12.69
C VAL A 96 -7.64 2.39 -13.33
N SER A 97 -8.14 2.85 -14.47
CA SER A 97 -9.24 2.19 -15.18
C SER A 97 -8.92 0.79 -15.71
N ARG A 98 -7.63 0.45 -15.88
CA ARG A 98 -7.18 -0.90 -16.31
C ARG A 98 -7.27 -1.94 -15.20
N TYR A 99 -7.28 -1.48 -13.93
CA TYR A 99 -7.26 -2.33 -12.75
C TYR A 99 -8.42 -2.01 -11.79
N PRO A 100 -9.69 -2.07 -12.25
CA PRO A 100 -10.85 -1.75 -11.42
C PRO A 100 -10.93 -2.69 -10.22
N ASP A 101 -11.06 -2.12 -9.02
CA ASP A 101 -11.09 -2.85 -7.74
C ASP A 101 -9.90 -3.80 -7.51
N ARG A 102 -8.72 -3.46 -8.09
CA ARG A 102 -7.49 -4.24 -7.96
C ARG A 102 -6.26 -3.42 -7.56
N ILE A 103 -6.42 -2.12 -7.38
CA ILE A 103 -5.36 -1.27 -6.82
C ILE A 103 -5.74 -0.95 -5.38
N ILE A 104 -4.85 -1.27 -4.44
CA ILE A 104 -5.04 -1.09 -3.00
C ILE A 104 -4.03 -0.07 -2.51
N ASN A 105 -4.49 0.91 -1.72
CA ASN A 105 -3.63 1.88 -1.05
C ASN A 105 -3.83 1.83 0.46
N VAL A 106 -2.77 2.12 1.22
CA VAL A 106 -2.83 2.39 2.65
C VAL A 106 -2.57 3.87 2.88
N HIS A 107 -3.50 4.54 3.56
CA HIS A 107 -3.41 5.94 3.94
C HIS A 107 -3.37 6.08 5.48
N PRO A 108 -2.45 6.87 6.06
CA PRO A 108 -2.22 6.91 7.50
C PRO A 108 -3.19 7.82 8.27
N SER A 109 -4.47 7.78 7.90
CA SER A 109 -5.57 8.42 8.63
C SER A 109 -6.86 7.61 8.55
N LEU A 110 -7.86 8.01 9.31
CA LEU A 110 -9.23 7.52 9.16
C LEU A 110 -9.96 8.36 8.10
N ILE A 111 -9.91 7.93 6.83
CA ILE A 111 -10.65 8.60 5.74
C ILE A 111 -12.14 8.72 6.14
N PRO A 112 -12.77 9.90 5.94
CA PRO A 112 -12.37 11.03 5.09
C PRO A 112 -11.56 12.13 5.79
N SER A 113 -11.06 11.93 6.99
CA SER A 113 -10.24 12.94 7.70
C SER A 113 -8.79 12.90 7.24
N PHE A 114 -8.14 14.08 7.10
CA PHE A 114 -6.72 14.25 6.79
C PHE A 114 -6.25 13.41 5.58
N CYS A 115 -7.00 13.45 4.49
CA CYS A 115 -6.74 12.74 3.24
C CYS A 115 -6.91 13.65 2.03
N GLY A 116 -6.55 13.16 0.84
CA GLY A 116 -6.57 13.90 -0.39
C GLY A 116 -5.28 14.67 -0.66
N ASP A 117 -5.34 15.64 -1.57
CA ASP A 117 -4.16 16.36 -2.04
C ASP A 117 -3.41 17.08 -0.91
N GLY A 118 -2.11 16.83 -0.86
CA GLY A 118 -1.21 17.42 0.16
C GLY A 118 -1.07 16.62 1.45
N PHE A 119 -1.95 15.64 1.71
CA PHE A 119 -1.88 14.78 2.89
C PHE A 119 -1.08 13.49 2.60
N TYR A 120 0.21 13.51 2.92
CA TYR A 120 1.08 12.34 2.80
C TYR A 120 2.21 12.37 3.83
N GLY A 121 2.72 11.20 4.20
CA GLY A 121 3.84 11.05 5.11
C GLY A 121 3.58 11.73 6.47
N LEU A 122 4.54 12.52 6.95
CA LEU A 122 4.46 13.16 8.26
C LEU A 122 3.35 14.22 8.35
N ARG A 123 3.02 14.88 7.23
CA ARG A 123 2.00 15.95 7.17
C ARG A 123 0.63 15.53 7.67
N VAL A 124 0.27 14.26 7.49
CA VAL A 124 -1.01 13.71 7.98
C VAL A 124 -1.05 13.77 9.52
N HIS A 125 0.04 13.38 10.15
CA HIS A 125 0.16 13.34 11.62
C HIS A 125 0.31 14.76 12.21
N GLU A 126 1.03 15.65 11.53
CA GLU A 126 1.10 17.07 11.87
C GLU A 126 -0.29 17.70 11.90
N ALA A 127 -1.07 17.51 10.83
CA ALA A 127 -2.43 18.04 10.72
C ALA A 127 -3.37 17.45 11.80
N ALA A 128 -3.27 16.16 12.09
CA ALA A 128 -4.09 15.52 13.11
C ALA A 128 -3.80 16.08 14.51
N LEU A 129 -2.52 16.29 14.83
CA LEU A 129 -2.09 16.90 16.10
C LEU A 129 -2.49 18.37 16.19
N GLU A 130 -2.29 19.14 15.14
CA GLU A 130 -2.67 20.56 15.06
C GLU A 130 -4.18 20.76 15.21
N TYR A 131 -4.97 19.90 14.58
CA TYR A 131 -6.44 19.94 14.72
C TYR A 131 -6.91 19.54 16.12
N GLY A 132 -6.12 18.77 16.85
CA GLY A 132 -6.40 18.34 18.22
C GLY A 132 -7.34 17.15 18.31
N VAL A 133 -7.47 16.32 17.27
CA VAL A 133 -8.25 15.07 17.34
C VAL A 133 -7.64 14.13 18.37
N LYS A 134 -8.44 13.31 19.00
CA LYS A 134 -8.01 12.35 20.03
C LYS A 134 -7.78 10.95 19.48
N VAL A 135 -8.29 10.68 18.27
CA VAL A 135 -8.18 9.41 17.58
C VAL A 135 -7.80 9.67 16.12
N THR A 136 -6.83 8.93 15.64
CA THR A 136 -6.44 8.83 14.24
C THR A 136 -6.40 7.35 13.82
N GLY A 137 -5.64 6.97 12.83
CA GLY A 137 -5.50 5.56 12.45
C GLY A 137 -4.97 5.38 11.04
N ALA A 138 -5.35 4.27 10.42
CA ALA A 138 -5.06 4.00 9.03
C ALA A 138 -6.30 3.46 8.30
N THR A 139 -6.34 3.71 7.00
CA THR A 139 -7.35 3.22 6.08
C THR A 139 -6.68 2.47 4.94
N VAL A 140 -7.16 1.27 4.64
CA VAL A 140 -6.86 0.57 3.40
C VAL A 140 -8.09 0.64 2.50
N HIS A 141 -7.91 1.10 1.28
CA HIS A 141 -8.99 1.34 0.33
C HIS A 141 -8.59 0.96 -1.10
N PHE A 142 -9.58 0.74 -1.94
CA PHE A 142 -9.34 0.66 -3.38
C PHE A 142 -9.04 2.05 -3.93
N VAL A 143 -8.17 2.12 -4.93
CA VAL A 143 -7.84 3.36 -5.62
C VAL A 143 -8.83 3.58 -6.76
N ASN A 144 -9.33 4.80 -6.87
CA ASN A 144 -10.10 5.30 -7.99
C ASN A 144 -9.49 6.62 -8.52
N GLU A 145 -10.20 7.35 -9.35
CA GLU A 145 -9.74 8.61 -9.95
C GLU A 145 -9.62 9.78 -8.94
N VAL A 146 -10.22 9.62 -7.76
CA VAL A 146 -10.17 10.63 -6.69
C VAL A 146 -9.10 10.22 -5.69
N THR A 147 -8.16 11.12 -5.40
CA THR A 147 -7.12 10.87 -4.39
C THR A 147 -7.77 10.46 -3.05
N ASP A 148 -7.38 9.31 -2.53
CA ASP A 148 -7.93 8.71 -1.30
C ASP A 148 -9.46 8.53 -1.27
N GLY A 149 -10.13 8.57 -2.44
CA GLY A 149 -11.59 8.59 -2.56
C GLY A 149 -12.25 7.23 -2.85
N GLY A 150 -11.47 6.16 -3.03
CA GLY A 150 -11.99 4.85 -3.37
C GLY A 150 -12.65 4.12 -2.19
N LYS A 151 -13.37 3.03 -2.51
CA LYS A 151 -14.09 2.22 -1.52
C LYS A 151 -13.15 1.68 -0.43
N ILE A 152 -13.52 1.91 0.82
CA ILE A 152 -12.77 1.44 1.99
C ILE A 152 -12.87 -0.08 2.11
N ILE A 153 -11.71 -0.73 2.27
CA ILE A 153 -11.61 -2.18 2.52
C ILE A 153 -11.59 -2.44 4.02
N ALA A 154 -10.77 -1.67 4.76
CA ALA A 154 -10.63 -1.79 6.21
C ALA A 154 -10.08 -0.50 6.83
N GLN A 155 -10.41 -0.27 8.09
CA GLN A 155 -9.89 0.84 8.90
C GLN A 155 -9.51 0.35 10.29
N ARG A 156 -8.52 1.01 10.89
CA ARG A 156 -8.12 0.76 12.28
C ARG A 156 -7.79 2.06 12.98
N ALA A 157 -8.47 2.29 14.09
CA ALA A 157 -8.26 3.45 14.94
C ALA A 157 -7.02 3.30 15.82
N VAL A 158 -6.37 4.43 16.10
CA VAL A 158 -5.20 4.58 16.98
C VAL A 158 -5.38 5.82 17.82
N ASP A 159 -5.19 5.70 19.14
CA ASP A 159 -5.30 6.81 20.05
C ASP A 159 -4.10 7.78 19.94
N ILE A 160 -4.39 9.07 20.00
CA ILE A 160 -3.38 10.13 20.16
C ILE A 160 -3.16 10.35 21.64
N LYS A 161 -1.89 10.35 22.06
CA LYS A 161 -1.50 10.52 23.45
C LYS A 161 -0.97 11.93 23.72
N ASP A 162 -1.15 12.41 24.92
CA ASP A 162 -0.60 13.71 25.31
C ASP A 162 0.93 13.70 25.18
N GLY A 163 1.45 14.74 24.52
CA GLY A 163 2.88 14.86 24.23
C GLY A 163 3.38 14.13 22.99
N ASP A 164 2.48 13.54 22.18
CA ASP A 164 2.88 12.98 20.89
C ASP A 164 3.49 14.04 19.97
N THR A 165 4.63 13.71 19.37
CA THR A 165 5.12 14.42 18.18
C THR A 165 4.60 13.74 16.91
N PRO A 166 4.64 14.41 15.75
CA PRO A 166 4.26 13.79 14.49
C PRO A 166 4.99 12.47 14.22
N GLU A 167 6.27 12.37 14.53
CA GLU A 167 7.08 11.16 14.33
C GLU A 167 6.66 10.02 15.26
N ILE A 168 6.36 10.33 16.53
CA ILE A 168 5.88 9.35 17.51
C ILE A 168 4.53 8.81 17.07
N LEU A 169 3.63 9.71 16.67
CA LEU A 169 2.30 9.33 16.19
C LEU A 169 2.39 8.51 14.90
N GLN A 170 3.20 8.93 13.92
CA GLN A 170 3.45 8.20 12.69
C GLN A 170 3.89 6.77 12.98
N ARG A 171 4.90 6.61 13.83
CA ARG A 171 5.41 5.29 14.19
C ARG A 171 4.32 4.41 14.83
N ARG A 172 3.54 4.98 15.75
CA ARG A 172 2.43 4.26 16.39
C ARG A 172 1.36 3.83 15.37
N VAL A 173 0.97 4.71 14.44
CA VAL A 173 0.02 4.37 13.38
C VAL A 173 0.57 3.26 12.48
N MET A 174 1.86 3.29 12.13
CA MET A 174 2.48 2.19 11.38
C MET A 174 2.41 0.86 12.14
N GLU A 175 2.83 0.84 13.42
CA GLU A 175 2.94 -0.38 14.23
C GLU A 175 1.57 -0.95 14.65
N GLU A 176 0.64 -0.08 15.03
CA GLU A 176 -0.67 -0.50 15.56
C GLU A 176 -1.73 -0.69 14.48
N ALA A 177 -1.62 0.01 13.34
CA ALA A 177 -2.61 -0.03 12.27
C ALA A 177 -2.06 -0.51 10.93
N GLU A 178 -1.17 0.24 10.26
CA GLU A 178 -0.80 -0.03 8.86
C GLU A 178 -0.24 -1.44 8.65
N TRP A 179 0.76 -1.87 9.44
CA TRP A 179 1.45 -3.15 9.29
C TRP A 179 0.58 -4.38 9.60
N LYS A 180 -0.57 -4.16 10.21
CA LYS A 180 -1.58 -5.21 10.46
C LYS A 180 -2.67 -5.17 9.42
N LEU A 181 -3.10 -3.97 9.06
CA LEU A 181 -4.26 -3.75 8.22
C LEU A 181 -3.99 -4.07 6.76
N LEU A 182 -2.83 -3.57 6.23
CA LEU A 182 -2.51 -3.72 4.81
C LEU A 182 -2.34 -5.19 4.40
N PRO A 183 -1.54 -6.02 5.07
CA PRO A 183 -1.43 -7.44 4.69
C PRO A 183 -2.76 -8.18 4.76
N ALA A 184 -3.58 -7.93 5.80
CA ALA A 184 -4.89 -8.55 5.95
C ALA A 184 -5.87 -8.13 4.85
N ALA A 185 -5.82 -6.87 4.41
CA ALA A 185 -6.65 -6.38 3.30
C ALA A 185 -6.21 -6.99 1.96
N VAL A 186 -4.90 -7.13 1.73
CA VAL A 186 -4.36 -7.77 0.53
C VAL A 186 -4.80 -9.24 0.47
N GLU A 187 -4.68 -9.99 1.58
CA GLU A 187 -5.15 -11.37 1.66
C GLU A 187 -6.65 -11.49 1.38
N LYS A 188 -7.46 -10.61 1.98
CA LYS A 188 -8.91 -10.61 1.75
C LYS A 188 -9.25 -10.47 0.26
N VAL A 189 -8.63 -9.48 -0.43
CA VAL A 189 -8.88 -9.25 -1.86
C VAL A 189 -8.33 -10.41 -2.70
N ALA A 190 -7.17 -10.95 -2.34
CA ALA A 190 -6.58 -12.12 -3.01
C ALA A 190 -7.50 -13.33 -2.93
N ALA A 191 -8.04 -13.64 -1.74
CA ALA A 191 -8.99 -14.73 -1.53
C ALA A 191 -10.26 -14.56 -2.38
N GLU A 192 -10.80 -13.34 -2.46
CA GLU A 192 -11.96 -13.04 -3.31
C GLU A 192 -11.67 -13.26 -4.80
N ILE A 193 -10.47 -12.90 -5.29
CA ILE A 193 -10.06 -13.13 -6.68
C ILE A 193 -9.90 -14.63 -6.95
N VAL A 194 -9.24 -15.36 -6.08
CA VAL A 194 -9.05 -16.81 -6.21
C VAL A 194 -10.40 -17.53 -6.22
N ALA A 195 -11.31 -17.17 -5.32
CA ALA A 195 -12.66 -17.75 -5.26
C ALA A 195 -13.50 -17.53 -6.52
N ARG A 196 -13.28 -16.43 -7.26
CA ARG A 196 -13.99 -16.16 -8.53
C ARG A 196 -13.44 -16.95 -9.73
N ARG A 197 -12.26 -17.59 -9.57
CA ARG A 197 -11.60 -18.40 -10.61
C ARG A 197 -11.96 -19.89 -10.52
N GLY A 198 -12.47 -20.32 -9.39
CA GLY A 198 -12.92 -21.72 -9.12
C GLY A 198 -14.37 -21.89 -9.39
#